data_820afe4955e6a87e16e96237d923792b
#
_entry.id   820afe4955e6a87e16e96237d923792b
#
_cell.length_a   1.000
_cell.length_b   1.000
_cell.length_c   1.000
_cell.angle_alpha   90.00
_cell.angle_beta   90.00
_cell.angle_gamma   90.00
#
_symmetry.space_group_name_H-M   'P 1'
#
loop_
_entity.id
_entity.type
_entity.pdbx_description
1 polymer ?
#
loop_
_entity_poly.entity_id
_entity_poly.type
_entity_poly.pdbx_seq_one_letter_code
_entity_poly.pdbx_strand_id
1 'polypeptide(L)'
;NFNNVMKKQLHPTQKPVELFEYLIKIYTNEGETVLDNCMGSGTTAIACINTNRNYIGFELDKHYCDIANERIRKALAEKAEGE
;
A
#
# COMPACT_ATOMS: atom_id res chain seq x y z
N ASN A 1 3.43 11.11 -18.80
CA ASN A 1 4.42 10.77 -17.80
C ASN A 1 3.74 10.26 -16.54
N PHE A 2 4.52 9.68 -15.68
CA PHE A 2 4.02 9.01 -14.47
C PHE A 2 3.19 9.94 -13.57
N ASN A 3 3.64 11.16 -13.37
CA ASN A 3 2.93 12.14 -12.55
C ASN A 3 1.57 12.51 -13.14
N ASN A 4 1.49 12.60 -14.47
CA ASN A 4 0.23 12.92 -15.13
C ASN A 4 -0.77 11.77 -15.02
N VAL A 5 -0.29 10.54 -15.12
CA VAL A 5 -1.13 9.36 -14.92
C VAL A 5 -1.66 9.34 -13.49
N MET A 6 -0.82 9.60 -12.51
CA MET A 6 -1.23 9.67 -11.11
C MET A 6 -2.28 10.76 -10.89
N LYS A 7 -2.08 11.95 -11.43
CA LYS A 7 -3.03 13.06 -11.27
C LYS A 7 -4.40 12.76 -11.85
N LYS A 8 -4.47 11.97 -12.91
CA LYS A 8 -5.74 11.62 -13.55
C LYS A 8 -6.47 10.50 -12.83
N GLN A 9 -5.75 9.58 -12.22
CA GLN A 9 -6.32 8.38 -11.64
C GLN A 9 -6.45 8.43 -10.12
N LEU A 10 -5.73 9.35 -9.46
CA LEU A 10 -5.74 9.42 -8.02
C LEU A 10 -6.97 10.11 -7.50
N HIS A 11 -7.67 9.45 -6.62
CA HIS A 11 -8.59 10.10 -5.71
C HIS A 11 -7.78 11.03 -4.79
N PRO A 12 -8.29 12.20 -4.40
CA PRO A 12 -7.54 13.13 -3.54
C PRO A 12 -6.99 12.52 -2.26
N THR A 13 -7.63 11.48 -1.74
CA THR A 13 -7.28 10.87 -0.47
C THR A 13 -6.68 9.47 -0.58
N GLN A 14 -6.65 8.89 -1.76
CA GLN A 14 -6.14 7.52 -1.94
C GLN A 14 -5.35 7.38 -3.22
N LYS A 15 -4.24 6.66 -3.12
CA LYS A 15 -3.42 6.30 -4.26
C LYS A 15 -3.83 4.92 -4.76
N PRO A 16 -3.76 4.64 -6.09
CA PRO A 16 -4.15 3.33 -6.61
C PRO A 16 -3.20 2.23 -6.12
N VAL A 17 -3.77 1.19 -5.56
CA VAL A 17 -3.00 0.05 -5.04
C VAL A 17 -2.21 -0.62 -6.16
N GLU A 18 -2.82 -0.80 -7.33
CA GLU A 18 -2.19 -1.47 -8.47
C GLU A 18 -0.92 -0.78 -8.92
N LEU A 19 -0.88 0.54 -8.84
CA LEU A 19 0.32 1.31 -9.19
C LEU A 19 1.47 0.98 -8.25
N PHE A 20 1.19 0.93 -6.95
CA PHE A 20 2.22 0.59 -5.97
C PHE A 20 2.64 -0.87 -6.06
N GLU A 21 1.72 -1.77 -6.36
CA GLU A 21 2.06 -3.17 -6.64
C GLU A 21 3.03 -3.28 -7.80
N TYR A 22 2.78 -2.55 -8.87
CA TYR A 22 3.66 -2.52 -10.04
C TYR A 22 5.07 -2.04 -9.67
N LEU A 23 5.16 -0.92 -8.94
CA LEU A 23 6.46 -0.38 -8.52
C LEU A 23 7.20 -1.32 -7.60
N ILE A 24 6.51 -1.92 -6.65
CA ILE A 24 7.10 -2.86 -5.71
C ILE A 24 7.67 -4.07 -6.44
N LYS A 25 6.94 -4.60 -7.41
CA LYS A 25 7.42 -5.75 -8.20
C LYS A 25 8.66 -5.43 -9.03
N ILE A 26 8.78 -4.19 -9.51
CA ILE A 26 9.94 -3.77 -10.29
C ILE A 26 11.18 -3.61 -9.41
N TYR A 27 11.03 -2.99 -8.25
CA TYR A 27 12.17 -2.57 -7.43
C TYR A 27 12.52 -3.51 -6.29
N THR A 28 11.69 -4.52 -6.02
CA THR A 28 11.94 -5.47 -4.92
C THR A 28 11.65 -6.89 -5.36
N ASN A 29 12.12 -7.84 -4.53
CA ASN A 29 11.79 -9.26 -4.67
C ASN A 29 10.84 -9.68 -3.57
N GLU A 30 10.11 -10.78 -3.79
CA GLU A 30 9.24 -11.32 -2.75
C GLU A 30 10.03 -11.59 -1.46
N GLY A 31 9.41 -11.28 -0.34
CA GLY A 31 10.03 -11.45 0.97
C GLY A 31 10.83 -10.25 1.44
N GLU A 32 11.17 -9.33 0.54
CA GLU A 32 11.87 -8.11 0.95
C GLU A 32 10.94 -7.15 1.70
N THR A 33 11.52 -6.22 2.44
CA THR A 33 10.77 -5.26 3.25
C THR A 33 10.79 -3.89 2.59
N VAL A 34 9.59 -3.30 2.46
CA VAL A 34 9.40 -1.96 1.91
C VAL A 34 9.17 -0.99 3.08
N LEU A 35 9.89 0.13 3.06
CA LEU A 35 9.76 1.17 4.08
C LEU A 35 8.98 2.35 3.50
N ASP A 36 7.96 2.81 4.23
CA ASP A 36 7.18 3.99 3.87
C ASP A 36 7.08 4.94 5.06
N ASN A 37 7.74 6.10 4.95
CA ASN A 37 7.77 7.11 6.02
C ASN A 37 6.49 7.92 6.13
N CYS A 38 5.65 7.90 5.10
CA CYS A 38 4.38 8.63 5.06
C CYS A 38 3.28 7.70 4.57
N MET A 39 2.91 6.76 5.42
CA MET A 39 2.04 5.66 5.04
C MET A 39 0.61 6.10 4.67
N GLY A 40 0.13 7.22 5.23
CA GLY A 40 -1.19 7.73 4.94
C GLY A 40 -2.27 6.68 5.20
N SER A 41 -3.10 6.40 4.20
CA SER A 41 -4.18 5.41 4.31
C SER A 41 -3.72 3.97 4.14
N GLY A 42 -2.41 3.72 4.06
CA GLY A 42 -1.87 2.36 4.03
C GLY A 42 -1.81 1.70 2.67
N THR A 43 -1.87 2.46 1.58
CA THR A 43 -1.85 1.90 0.22
C THR A 43 -0.60 1.05 -0.02
N THR A 44 0.57 1.52 0.43
CA THR A 44 1.83 0.78 0.29
C THR A 44 1.77 -0.56 1.03
N ALA A 45 1.22 -0.56 2.25
CA ALA A 45 1.09 -1.79 3.03
C ALA A 45 0.20 -2.81 2.33
N ILE A 46 -0.93 -2.36 1.78
CA ILE A 46 -1.84 -3.24 1.05
C ILE A 46 -1.15 -3.81 -0.19
N ALA A 47 -0.43 -2.98 -0.93
CA ALA A 47 0.32 -3.42 -2.10
C ALA A 47 1.38 -4.47 -1.73
N CYS A 48 2.06 -4.29 -0.60
CA CYS A 48 3.03 -5.26 -0.11
C CYS A 48 2.37 -6.59 0.27
N ILE A 49 1.24 -6.54 0.95
CA ILE A 49 0.48 -7.74 1.31
C ILE A 49 0.09 -8.52 0.06
N ASN A 50 -0.42 -7.83 -0.95
CA ASN A 50 -0.88 -8.46 -2.19
C ASN A 50 0.25 -9.05 -3.02
N THR A 51 1.47 -8.58 -2.84
CA THR A 51 2.64 -9.00 -3.63
C THR A 51 3.65 -9.81 -2.83
N ASN A 52 3.30 -10.21 -1.63
CA ASN A 52 4.16 -11.03 -0.75
C ASN A 52 5.45 -10.32 -0.32
N ARG A 53 5.38 -9.02 -0.09
CA ARG A 53 6.47 -8.26 0.51
C ARG A 53 6.09 -7.88 1.93
N ASN A 54 7.11 -7.70 2.77
CA ASN A 54 6.93 -7.13 4.11
C ASN A 54 6.91 -5.61 4.02
N TYR A 55 6.41 -4.97 5.04
CA TYR A 55 6.38 -3.50 5.05
C TYR A 55 6.65 -2.98 6.46
N ILE A 56 7.23 -1.77 6.50
CA ILE A 56 7.35 -0.97 7.72
C ILE A 56 6.81 0.40 7.35
N GLY A 57 5.75 0.84 8.03
CA GLY A 57 5.12 2.10 7.74
C GLY A 57 5.02 2.99 8.96
N PHE A 58 5.11 4.29 8.74
CA PHE A 58 4.96 5.30 9.78
C PHE A 58 3.90 6.30 9.37
N GLU A 59 3.03 6.65 10.29
CA GLU A 59 2.01 7.67 10.08
C GLU A 59 1.74 8.38 11.40
N LEU A 60 1.91 9.71 11.40
CA LEU A 60 1.72 10.53 12.61
C LEU A 60 0.28 10.96 12.81
N ASP A 61 -0.51 11.00 11.74
CA ASP A 61 -1.91 11.41 11.81
C ASP A 61 -2.78 10.23 12.24
N LYS A 62 -3.44 10.36 13.40
CA LYS A 62 -4.26 9.28 13.96
C LYS A 62 -5.40 8.88 13.02
N HIS A 63 -6.02 9.83 12.33
CA HIS A 63 -7.11 9.55 11.41
C HIS A 63 -6.65 8.64 10.28
N TYR A 64 -5.51 8.97 9.64
CA TYR A 64 -4.96 8.12 8.59
C TYR A 64 -4.46 6.80 9.13
N CYS A 65 -3.91 6.80 10.33
CA CYS A 65 -3.46 5.57 10.97
C CYS A 65 -4.63 4.59 11.18
N ASP A 66 -5.77 5.09 11.62
CA ASP A 66 -6.97 4.27 11.82
C ASP A 66 -7.48 3.72 10.49
N ILE A 67 -7.50 4.54 9.43
CA ILE A 67 -7.88 4.10 8.09
C ILE A 67 -6.93 3.02 7.58
N ALA A 68 -5.63 3.23 7.74
CA ALA A 68 -4.62 2.27 7.30
C ALA A 68 -4.78 0.93 8.02
N ASN A 69 -4.97 0.94 9.32
CA ASN A 69 -5.14 -0.28 10.10
C ASN A 69 -6.36 -1.07 9.66
N GLU A 70 -7.47 -0.41 9.38
CA GLU A 70 -8.68 -1.08 8.90
C GLU A 70 -8.48 -1.68 7.51
N ARG A 71 -7.85 -0.95 6.60
CA ARG A 71 -7.56 -1.44 5.25
C ARG A 71 -6.61 -2.63 5.28
N ILE A 72 -5.58 -2.56 6.12
CA ILE A 72 -4.61 -3.65 6.28
C ILE A 72 -5.30 -4.89 6.83
N ARG A 73 -6.15 -4.73 7.83
CA ARG A 73 -6.91 -5.85 8.41
C ARG A 73 -7.75 -6.54 7.36
N LYS A 74 -8.43 -5.77 6.51
CA LYS A 74 -9.25 -6.32 5.41
C LYS A 74 -8.39 -7.05 4.39
N ALA A 75 -7.27 -6.47 4.00
CA ALA A 75 -6.38 -7.07 3.01
C ALA A 75 -5.83 -8.41 3.50
N LEU A 76 -5.43 -8.48 4.76
CA LEU A 76 -4.94 -9.72 5.36
C LEU A 76 -6.03 -10.80 5.43
N ALA A 77 -7.26 -10.41 5.76
CA ALA A 77 -8.39 -11.34 5.80
C ALA A 77 -8.70 -11.89 4.41
N GLU A 78 -8.73 -11.03 3.39
CA GLU A 78 -8.98 -11.44 2.01
C GLU A 78 -7.90 -12.38 1.49
N LYS A 79 -6.64 -12.11 1.83
CA LYS A 79 -5.53 -12.97 1.43
C LYS A 79 -5.64 -14.35 2.08
N ALA A 80 -5.98 -14.40 3.36
CA ALA A 80 -6.17 -15.67 4.07
C ALA A 80 -7.31 -16.49 3.46
N GLU A 81 -8.40 -15.85 3.06
CA GLU A 81 -9.52 -16.52 2.41
C GLU A 81 -9.14 -17.04 1.02
N GLY A 82 -8.25 -16.35 0.31
CA GLY A 82 -7.81 -16.73 -1.02
C GLY A 82 -6.78 -17.85 -1.04
N GLU A 83 -6.24 -18.19 0.12
CA GLU A 83 -5.29 -19.28 0.25
C GLU A 83 -5.99 -20.57 0.62
#